data_1772088e823b8f84c27759e97e59717c
#
_entry.id   1772088e823b8f84c27759e97e59717c
#
_cell.length_a   1.000
_cell.length_b   1.000
_cell.length_c   1.000
_cell.angle_alpha   90.00
_cell.angle_beta   90.00
_cell.angle_gamma   90.00
#
_symmetry.space_group_name_H-M   'P 1'
#
loop_
_entity.id
_entity.type
_entity.pdbx_description
1 polymer ?
#
loop_
_entity_poly.entity_id
_entity_poly.type
_entity_poly.pdbx_seq_one_letter_code
_entity_poly.pdbx_strand_id
1 'polypeptide(L)'
;MPAEPATKGNRRRLMHTRSVECNGFLRDDGLWEVEARLVDTKPFTQAADHYREKLKPGDPVHDIRLRLAVDDTMQVHEAEATMAATPYPTCIEVQPILRRLVGENIGKGWREVVRRKIGRTEGCTHLSELLGPAVTTLFQTMSHGDAPEGQNSLETQQNSGKRPFFIGGCHSWRTDGPVVADKFPQFATKPAARD
;
A
#
# COMPACT_ATOMS: atom_id res chain seq x y z
N MET A 1 -21.12 8.25 4.02
CA MET A 1 -21.61 6.97 4.58
C MET A 1 -21.32 5.89 3.56
N PRO A 2 -20.46 4.88 3.83
CA PRO A 2 -20.29 3.77 2.92
C PRO A 2 -21.62 3.01 2.82
N ALA A 3 -22.03 2.67 1.59
CA ALA A 3 -23.22 1.88 1.34
C ALA A 3 -23.10 0.53 2.05
N GLU A 4 -24.08 0.18 2.87
CA GLU A 4 -24.13 -1.17 3.46
C GLU A 4 -24.25 -2.22 2.35
N PRO A 5 -23.36 -3.21 2.32
CA PRO A 5 -23.54 -4.31 1.38
C PRO A 5 -24.83 -5.06 1.74
N ALA A 6 -25.75 -5.14 0.78
CA ALA A 6 -27.04 -5.81 0.93
C ALA A 6 -26.82 -7.31 1.19
N THR A 7 -26.86 -7.71 2.45
CA THR A 7 -26.93 -9.14 2.83
C THR A 7 -28.40 -9.50 3.04
N LYS A 8 -28.99 -10.18 2.07
CA LYS A 8 -30.35 -10.72 2.20
C LYS A 8 -30.41 -11.69 3.40
N GLY A 9 -31.12 -11.30 4.47
CA GLY A 9 -31.74 -12.23 5.42
C GLY A 9 -30.91 -12.72 6.61
N ASN A 10 -29.60 -12.58 6.66
CA ASN A 10 -28.79 -13.08 7.78
C ASN A 10 -28.43 -11.98 8.79
N ARG A 11 -28.76 -12.21 10.08
CA ARG A 11 -28.26 -11.37 11.17
C ARG A 11 -26.74 -11.48 11.24
N ARG A 12 -26.03 -10.33 11.22
CA ARG A 12 -24.58 -10.26 11.37
C ARG A 12 -24.20 -9.37 12.56
N ARG A 13 -23.11 -9.69 13.20
CA ARG A 13 -22.53 -8.93 14.31
C ARG A 13 -21.12 -8.50 13.91
N LEU A 14 -20.80 -7.22 14.08
CA LEU A 14 -19.45 -6.74 13.89
C LEU A 14 -18.51 -7.43 14.88
N MET A 15 -17.42 -7.98 14.44
CA MET A 15 -16.45 -8.72 15.26
C MET A 15 -15.05 -8.13 15.22
N HIS A 16 -14.73 -7.37 14.19
CA HIS A 16 -13.40 -6.80 13.99
C HIS A 16 -13.49 -5.65 12.98
N THR A 17 -12.71 -4.60 13.23
CA THR A 17 -12.48 -3.52 12.25
C THR A 17 -10.99 -3.40 12.01
N ARG A 18 -10.59 -3.41 10.74
CA ARG A 18 -9.26 -3.00 10.30
C ARG A 18 -9.40 -1.72 9.49
N SER A 19 -8.65 -0.70 9.88
CA SER A 19 -8.50 0.53 9.12
C SER A 19 -7.09 0.62 8.59
N VAL A 20 -6.96 0.98 7.32
CA VAL A 20 -5.66 1.25 6.68
C VAL A 20 -5.74 2.65 6.08
N GLU A 21 -4.79 3.48 6.44
CA GLU A 21 -4.61 4.82 5.91
C GLU A 21 -3.21 4.93 5.30
N CYS A 22 -3.13 5.48 4.10
CA CYS A 22 -1.86 5.68 3.40
C CYS A 22 -1.83 7.09 2.82
N ASN A 23 -0.75 7.83 3.08
CA ASN A 23 -0.53 9.18 2.59
C ASN A 23 0.78 9.21 1.81
N GLY A 24 0.74 9.77 0.59
CA GLY A 24 1.90 9.88 -0.28
C GLY A 24 2.39 11.32 -0.36
N PHE A 25 3.71 11.51 -0.40
CA PHE A 25 4.36 12.81 -0.38
C PHE A 25 5.48 12.86 -1.42
N LEU A 26 5.73 14.05 -1.96
CA LEU A 26 6.98 14.42 -2.61
C LEU A 26 7.77 15.28 -1.60
N ARG A 27 8.99 14.86 -1.28
CA ARG A 27 9.87 15.55 -0.34
C ARG A 27 10.72 16.60 -1.05
N ASP A 28 11.22 17.58 -0.28
CA ASP A 28 12.09 18.65 -0.79
C ASP A 28 13.44 18.14 -1.32
N ASP A 29 13.87 16.95 -0.87
CA ASP A 29 15.09 16.28 -1.35
C ASP A 29 14.87 15.42 -2.59
N GLY A 30 13.65 15.46 -3.16
CA GLY A 30 13.28 14.76 -4.39
C GLY A 30 12.87 13.30 -4.20
N LEU A 31 12.82 12.79 -2.99
CA LEU A 31 12.31 11.45 -2.73
C LEU A 31 10.78 11.43 -2.66
N TRP A 32 10.20 10.37 -3.16
CA TRP A 32 8.78 10.05 -2.99
C TRP A 32 8.61 9.24 -1.72
N GLU A 33 7.71 9.67 -0.84
CA GLU A 33 7.51 9.05 0.45
C GLU A 33 6.07 8.59 0.61
N VAL A 34 5.86 7.47 1.30
CA VAL A 34 4.57 7.03 1.78
C VAL A 34 4.64 6.74 3.27
N GLU A 35 3.66 7.28 3.99
CA GLU A 35 3.33 6.88 5.35
C GLU A 35 2.07 6.02 5.33
N ALA A 36 2.11 4.87 5.99
CA ALA A 36 0.97 3.99 6.11
C ALA A 36 0.73 3.57 7.55
N ARG A 37 -0.55 3.52 7.95
CA ARG A 37 -0.99 3.10 9.28
C ARG A 37 -2.07 2.04 9.16
N LEU A 38 -1.93 1.00 9.96
CA LEU A 38 -2.92 -0.06 10.14
C LEU A 38 -3.38 -0.06 11.60
N VAL A 39 -4.69 0.00 11.82
CA VAL A 39 -5.29 -0.10 13.15
C VAL A 39 -6.33 -1.20 13.15
N ASP A 40 -6.17 -2.15 14.07
CA ASP A 40 -7.15 -3.20 14.35
C ASP A 40 -7.86 -2.96 15.67
N THR A 41 -9.19 -3.01 15.67
CA THR A 41 -10.01 -2.87 16.88
C THR A 41 -11.07 -3.96 16.98
N LYS A 42 -11.58 -4.17 18.20
CA LYS A 42 -12.73 -5.04 18.47
C LYS A 42 -13.89 -4.22 19.06
N PRO A 43 -15.14 -4.51 18.70
CA PRO A 43 -16.33 -3.83 19.23
C PRO A 43 -16.77 -4.36 20.61
N PHE A 44 -15.94 -5.18 21.25
CA PHE A 44 -16.21 -5.78 22.57
C PHE A 44 -14.94 -5.80 23.42
N THR A 45 -15.15 -5.91 24.73
CA THR A 45 -14.04 -6.05 25.70
C THR A 45 -13.28 -7.34 25.46
N GLN A 46 -11.94 -7.25 25.40
CA GLN A 46 -11.04 -8.40 25.44
C GLN A 46 -10.45 -8.53 26.85
N ALA A 47 -10.54 -9.72 27.43
CA ALA A 47 -9.97 -9.97 28.75
C ALA A 47 -8.44 -9.81 28.73
N ALA A 48 -7.87 -9.43 29.87
CA ALA A 48 -6.44 -9.50 30.09
C ALA A 48 -5.95 -10.95 29.99
N ASP A 49 -4.72 -11.13 29.54
CA ASP A 49 -4.03 -12.40 29.56
C ASP A 49 -2.59 -12.23 30.07
N HIS A 50 -1.77 -13.24 29.95
CA HIS A 50 -0.37 -13.18 30.38
C HIS A 50 0.47 -12.11 29.68
N TYR A 51 0.09 -11.71 28.45
CA TYR A 51 0.89 -10.84 27.60
C TYR A 51 0.38 -9.41 27.53
N ARG A 52 -0.90 -9.18 27.84
CA ARG A 52 -1.53 -7.87 27.70
C ARG A 52 -2.61 -7.60 28.72
N GLU A 53 -2.83 -6.33 28.98
CA GLU A 53 -3.93 -5.85 29.80
C GLU A 53 -5.28 -5.99 29.09
N LYS A 54 -6.36 -5.79 29.85
CA LYS A 54 -7.73 -5.74 29.35
C LYS A 54 -7.89 -4.58 28.36
N LEU A 55 -8.40 -4.89 27.15
CA LEU A 55 -8.78 -3.91 26.16
C LEU A 55 -10.29 -3.62 26.21
N LYS A 56 -10.65 -2.34 26.12
CA LYS A 56 -12.03 -1.89 25.97
C LYS A 56 -12.47 -1.97 24.51
N PRO A 57 -13.79 -1.91 24.22
CA PRO A 57 -14.26 -1.75 22.86
C PRO A 57 -13.64 -0.51 22.19
N GLY A 58 -13.03 -0.69 21.02
CA GLY A 58 -12.37 0.37 20.28
C GLY A 58 -10.88 0.58 20.60
N ASP A 59 -10.37 0.02 21.70
CA ASP A 59 -8.94 0.05 21.97
C ASP A 59 -8.18 -0.72 20.88
N PRO A 60 -6.99 -0.24 20.43
CA PRO A 60 -6.24 -0.88 19.38
C PRO A 60 -5.62 -2.19 19.85
N VAL A 61 -5.92 -3.28 19.14
CA VAL A 61 -5.19 -4.56 19.23
C VAL A 61 -3.88 -4.47 18.50
N HIS A 62 -3.90 -3.78 17.34
CA HIS A 62 -2.73 -3.37 16.57
C HIS A 62 -2.85 -1.88 16.23
N ASP A 63 -1.76 -1.15 16.36
CA ASP A 63 -1.52 0.17 15.77
C ASP A 63 -0.10 0.17 15.23
N ILE A 64 0.01 -0.03 13.94
CA ILE A 64 1.26 -0.28 13.24
C ILE A 64 1.40 0.79 12.16
N ARG A 65 2.57 1.39 12.08
CA ARG A 65 2.92 2.37 11.05
C ARG A 65 4.17 1.94 10.32
N LEU A 66 4.24 2.29 9.07
CA LEU A 66 5.45 2.20 8.27
C LEU A 66 5.65 3.47 7.44
N ARG A 67 6.89 3.73 7.10
CA ARG A 67 7.34 4.78 6.19
C ARG A 67 8.31 4.18 5.18
N LEU A 68 8.10 4.48 3.92
CA LEU A 68 9.02 4.15 2.83
C LEU A 68 9.33 5.41 2.04
N ALA A 69 10.60 5.62 1.68
CA ALA A 69 11.00 6.64 0.73
C ALA A 69 11.76 6.00 -0.44
N VAL A 70 11.42 6.40 -1.66
CA VAL A 70 12.00 5.89 -2.91
C VAL A 70 12.40 7.04 -3.84
N ASP A 71 13.32 6.78 -4.75
CA ASP A 71 13.65 7.70 -5.84
C ASP A 71 12.79 7.48 -7.10
N ASP A 72 13.02 8.27 -8.14
CA ASP A 72 12.34 8.18 -9.44
C ASP A 72 12.54 6.83 -10.14
N THR A 73 13.57 6.07 -9.78
CA THR A 73 13.82 4.72 -10.28
C THR A 73 13.12 3.64 -9.48
N MET A 74 12.32 4.05 -8.45
CA MET A 74 11.60 3.17 -7.53
C MET A 74 12.51 2.37 -6.58
N GLN A 75 13.75 2.80 -6.37
CA GLN A 75 14.66 2.20 -5.40
C GLN A 75 14.35 2.72 -4.00
N VAL A 76 14.27 1.82 -3.01
CA VAL A 76 14.02 2.15 -1.60
C VAL A 76 15.28 2.72 -0.97
N HIS A 77 15.21 3.95 -0.48
CA HIS A 77 16.28 4.63 0.28
C HIS A 77 16.05 4.55 1.78
N GLU A 78 14.79 4.62 2.20
CA GLU A 78 14.43 4.58 3.61
C GLU A 78 13.24 3.64 3.83
N ALA A 79 13.29 2.87 4.93
CA ALA A 79 12.24 1.95 5.31
C ALA A 79 12.21 1.81 6.84
N GLU A 80 11.13 2.24 7.47
CA GLU A 80 10.96 2.27 8.91
C GLU A 80 9.57 1.78 9.33
N ALA A 81 9.49 1.15 10.50
CA ALA A 81 8.23 0.76 11.11
C ALA A 81 8.20 1.13 12.59
N THR A 82 7.00 1.45 13.07
CA THR A 82 6.71 1.65 14.49
C THR A 82 5.42 0.91 14.85
N MET A 83 5.38 0.36 16.07
CA MET A 83 4.24 -0.39 16.58
C MET A 83 3.83 0.18 17.94
N ALA A 84 2.77 0.99 17.95
CA ALA A 84 2.24 1.63 19.16
C ALA A 84 1.36 0.69 19.98
N ALA A 85 0.69 -0.27 19.33
CA ALA A 85 -0.08 -1.32 19.99
C ALA A 85 0.13 -2.66 19.30
N THR A 86 0.39 -3.70 20.08
CA THR A 86 0.57 -5.08 19.62
C THR A 86 0.02 -6.06 20.64
N PRO A 87 -0.45 -7.26 20.24
CA PRO A 87 -0.98 -8.24 21.18
C PRO A 87 0.10 -8.97 22.00
N TYR A 88 1.35 -8.98 21.53
CA TYR A 88 2.45 -9.69 22.18
C TYR A 88 3.72 -8.84 22.26
N PRO A 89 4.50 -8.93 23.35
CA PRO A 89 5.75 -8.17 23.51
C PRO A 89 6.77 -8.42 22.38
N THR A 90 6.85 -9.65 21.87
CA THR A 90 7.76 -10.03 20.77
C THR A 90 7.43 -9.36 19.43
N CYS A 91 6.23 -8.83 19.25
CA CYS A 91 5.88 -8.13 18.02
C CYS A 91 6.75 -6.90 17.77
N ILE A 92 7.17 -6.20 18.83
CA ILE A 92 7.99 -4.97 18.71
C ILE A 92 9.39 -5.28 18.19
N GLU A 93 9.89 -6.48 18.43
CA GLU A 93 11.24 -6.91 18.04
C GLU A 93 11.45 -6.91 16.52
N VAL A 94 10.36 -7.02 15.74
CA VAL A 94 10.44 -7.06 14.28
C VAL A 94 10.40 -5.68 13.60
N GLN A 95 10.25 -4.58 14.35
CA GLN A 95 10.25 -3.24 13.76
C GLN A 95 11.49 -2.96 12.87
N PRO A 96 12.73 -3.30 13.28
CA PRO A 96 13.93 -3.02 12.49
C PRO A 96 14.00 -3.80 11.17
N ILE A 97 13.20 -4.85 11.01
CA ILE A 97 13.29 -5.74 9.84
C ILE A 97 12.96 -4.99 8.54
N LEU A 98 12.15 -3.92 8.61
CA LEU A 98 11.76 -3.17 7.43
C LEU A 98 12.98 -2.55 6.71
N ARG A 99 14.06 -2.26 7.44
CA ARG A 99 15.33 -1.77 6.87
C ARG A 99 15.95 -2.72 5.85
N ARG A 100 15.60 -4.01 5.88
CA ARG A 100 16.06 -4.99 4.87
C ARG A 100 15.54 -4.70 3.47
N LEU A 101 14.54 -3.81 3.34
CA LEU A 101 14.00 -3.38 2.06
C LEU A 101 14.82 -2.24 1.41
N VAL A 102 15.71 -1.58 2.15
CA VAL A 102 16.59 -0.54 1.61
C VAL A 102 17.48 -1.15 0.52
N GLY A 103 17.56 -0.46 -0.63
CA GLY A 103 18.25 -0.92 -1.83
C GLY A 103 17.43 -1.82 -2.76
N GLU A 104 16.25 -2.30 -2.33
CA GLU A 104 15.35 -3.05 -3.19
C GLU A 104 14.50 -2.11 -4.06
N ASN A 105 13.94 -2.63 -5.15
CA ASN A 105 13.08 -1.86 -6.06
C ASN A 105 11.62 -2.25 -5.87
N ILE A 106 10.72 -1.27 -5.70
CA ILE A 106 9.28 -1.50 -5.46
C ILE A 106 8.49 -1.86 -6.73
N GLY A 107 9.10 -1.86 -7.89
CA GLY A 107 8.48 -2.20 -9.16
C GLY A 107 8.17 -3.69 -9.31
N LYS A 108 8.61 -4.25 -10.43
CA LYS A 108 8.34 -5.65 -10.76
C LYS A 108 8.91 -6.61 -9.72
N GLY A 109 8.07 -7.53 -9.24
CA GLY A 109 8.50 -8.57 -8.30
C GLY A 109 8.45 -8.16 -6.82
N TRP A 110 7.93 -6.98 -6.49
CA TRP A 110 7.87 -6.47 -5.12
C TRP A 110 7.32 -7.46 -4.08
N ARG A 111 6.23 -8.16 -4.40
CA ARG A 111 5.64 -9.16 -3.49
C ARG A 111 6.63 -10.26 -3.11
N GLU A 112 7.44 -10.69 -4.07
CA GLU A 112 8.47 -11.71 -3.82
C GLU A 112 9.63 -11.16 -2.99
N VAL A 113 10.02 -9.90 -3.21
CA VAL A 113 11.01 -9.20 -2.38
C VAL A 113 10.53 -9.15 -0.92
N VAL A 114 9.30 -8.69 -0.68
CA VAL A 114 8.69 -8.64 0.66
C VAL A 114 8.69 -10.03 1.31
N ARG A 115 8.21 -11.05 0.57
CA ARG A 115 8.15 -12.43 1.08
C ARG A 115 9.52 -12.97 1.48
N ARG A 116 10.54 -12.69 0.69
CA ARG A 116 11.91 -13.16 0.91
C ARG A 116 12.60 -12.41 2.05
N LYS A 117 12.44 -11.09 2.12
CA LYS A 117 13.21 -10.24 3.04
C LYS A 117 12.61 -10.12 4.43
N ILE A 118 11.28 -10.11 4.52
CA ILE A 118 10.57 -9.80 5.75
C ILE A 118 9.34 -10.70 5.99
N GLY A 119 9.22 -11.77 5.21
CA GLY A 119 8.08 -12.69 5.30
C GLY A 119 8.25 -13.78 6.35
N ARG A 120 7.13 -14.51 6.61
CA ARG A 120 7.09 -15.66 7.52
C ARG A 120 7.53 -15.31 8.95
N THR A 121 8.27 -16.22 9.59
CA THR A 121 8.75 -16.12 10.98
C THR A 121 9.84 -15.08 11.17
N GLU A 122 10.43 -14.57 10.09
CA GLU A 122 11.42 -13.48 10.15
C GLU A 122 10.77 -12.11 10.38
N GLY A 123 9.48 -11.97 10.12
CA GLY A 123 8.81 -10.69 10.16
C GLY A 123 7.41 -10.71 10.74
N CYS A 124 6.62 -9.74 10.32
CA CYS A 124 5.25 -9.55 10.78
C CYS A 124 4.28 -9.58 9.59
N THR A 125 3.22 -10.39 9.71
CA THR A 125 2.15 -10.46 8.69
C THR A 125 1.52 -9.09 8.44
N HIS A 126 1.29 -8.30 9.50
CA HIS A 126 0.68 -6.98 9.39
C HIS A 126 1.58 -5.99 8.63
N LEU A 127 2.90 -5.99 8.87
CA LEU A 127 3.85 -5.18 8.09
C LEU A 127 3.87 -5.62 6.62
N SER A 128 3.92 -6.93 6.38
CA SER A 128 3.92 -7.46 5.00
C SER A 128 2.64 -7.11 4.24
N GLU A 129 1.47 -7.16 4.90
CA GLU A 129 0.19 -6.76 4.30
C GLU A 129 0.10 -5.25 4.08
N LEU A 130 0.58 -4.43 5.03
CA LEU A 130 0.53 -2.98 4.95
C LEU A 130 1.39 -2.42 3.80
N LEU A 131 2.47 -3.11 3.42
CA LEU A 131 3.32 -2.75 2.28
C LEU A 131 2.58 -2.79 0.94
N GLY A 132 1.53 -3.59 0.80
CA GLY A 132 0.72 -3.65 -0.41
C GLY A 132 0.02 -2.31 -0.71
N PRO A 133 -0.88 -1.84 0.15
CA PRO A 133 -1.54 -0.54 -0.01
C PRO A 133 -0.55 0.63 0.02
N ALA A 134 0.52 0.58 0.84
CA ALA A 134 1.54 1.62 0.88
C ALA A 134 2.20 1.81 -0.50
N VAL A 135 2.70 0.74 -1.11
CA VAL A 135 3.34 0.82 -2.44
C VAL A 135 2.34 1.20 -3.53
N THR A 136 1.09 0.77 -3.44
CA THR A 136 0.05 1.20 -4.39
C THR A 136 -0.22 2.70 -4.28
N THR A 137 -0.26 3.25 -3.06
CA THR A 137 -0.38 4.69 -2.82
C THR A 137 0.84 5.43 -3.38
N LEU A 138 2.04 4.91 -3.16
CA LEU A 138 3.27 5.50 -3.67
C LEU A 138 3.26 5.57 -5.21
N PHE A 139 2.81 4.52 -5.90
CA PHE A 139 2.61 4.55 -7.35
C PHE A 139 1.60 5.62 -7.79
N GLN A 140 0.51 5.82 -7.04
CA GLN A 140 -0.45 6.89 -7.33
C GLN A 140 0.19 8.28 -7.14
N THR A 141 0.98 8.46 -6.09
CA THR A 141 1.72 9.69 -5.81
C THR A 141 2.71 10.01 -6.92
N MET A 142 3.55 9.03 -7.31
CA MET A 142 4.52 9.16 -8.39
C MET A 142 3.87 9.36 -9.76
N SER A 143 2.67 8.81 -9.99
CA SER A 143 1.97 8.95 -11.26
C SER A 143 1.47 10.37 -11.52
N HIS A 144 1.29 11.17 -10.46
CA HIS A 144 0.99 12.59 -10.61
C HIS A 144 2.25 13.38 -11.01
N GLY A 145 3.43 12.91 -10.66
CA GLY A 145 4.69 13.62 -10.85
C GLY A 145 4.75 14.90 -10.01
N ASP A 146 5.63 15.78 -10.38
CA ASP A 146 5.79 17.13 -9.83
C ASP A 146 4.96 18.18 -10.59
N ALA A 147 3.92 17.74 -11.32
CA ALA A 147 3.06 18.64 -12.06
C ALA A 147 2.42 19.67 -11.13
N PRO A 148 2.44 20.96 -11.49
CA PRO A 148 1.81 22.00 -10.71
C PRO A 148 0.33 21.72 -10.45
N GLU A 149 -0.18 22.23 -9.32
CA GLU A 149 -1.59 22.09 -8.96
C GLU A 149 -2.50 22.53 -10.10
N GLY A 150 -3.51 21.73 -10.42
CA GLY A 150 -4.46 21.99 -11.51
C GLY A 150 -3.99 21.59 -12.91
N GLN A 151 -2.77 21.10 -13.09
CA GLN A 151 -2.32 20.56 -14.38
C GLN A 151 -2.67 19.07 -14.50
N ASN A 152 -2.93 18.66 -15.76
CA ASN A 152 -3.19 17.25 -16.05
C ASN A 152 -1.88 16.47 -16.14
N SER A 153 -1.57 15.71 -15.10
CA SER A 153 -0.36 14.88 -15.02
C SER A 153 -0.24 13.85 -16.17
N LEU A 154 -1.37 13.40 -16.72
CA LEU A 154 -1.37 12.49 -17.87
C LEU A 154 -0.85 13.19 -19.14
N GLU A 155 -1.16 14.46 -19.35
CA GLU A 155 -0.64 15.23 -20.48
C GLU A 155 0.89 15.38 -20.40
N THR A 156 1.41 15.66 -19.21
CA THR A 156 2.86 15.72 -18.98
C THR A 156 3.53 14.39 -19.34
N GLN A 157 2.93 13.28 -18.93
CA GLN A 157 3.46 11.95 -19.24
C GLN A 157 3.31 11.56 -20.72
N GLN A 158 2.22 11.96 -21.38
CA GLN A 158 2.04 11.81 -22.82
C GLN A 158 3.15 12.54 -23.61
N ASN A 159 3.46 13.77 -23.20
CA ASN A 159 4.46 14.61 -23.84
C ASN A 159 5.90 14.13 -23.60
N SER A 160 6.15 13.34 -22.54
CA SER A 160 7.47 12.77 -22.25
C SER A 160 7.94 11.74 -23.28
N GLY A 161 7.02 11.15 -24.06
CA GLY A 161 7.30 10.06 -24.99
C GLY A 161 7.70 8.73 -24.33
N LYS A 162 7.89 8.71 -23.01
CA LYS A 162 8.23 7.50 -22.25
C LYS A 162 6.98 6.68 -21.95
N ARG A 163 7.14 5.35 -21.90
CA ARG A 163 6.05 4.47 -21.48
C ARG A 163 5.82 4.61 -19.98
N PRO A 164 4.65 5.10 -19.53
CA PRO A 164 4.32 5.14 -18.12
C PRO A 164 4.31 3.74 -17.49
N PHE A 165 4.78 3.63 -16.26
CA PHE A 165 4.92 2.34 -15.55
C PHE A 165 3.57 1.64 -15.29
N PHE A 166 2.47 2.39 -15.23
CA PHE A 166 1.14 1.87 -14.99
C PHE A 166 0.48 1.21 -16.21
N ILE A 167 1.00 1.43 -17.44
CA ILE A 167 0.47 0.79 -18.64
C ILE A 167 0.70 -0.72 -18.56
N GLY A 168 -0.39 -1.49 -18.60
CA GLY A 168 -0.41 -2.93 -18.40
C GLY A 168 -0.52 -3.34 -16.91
N GLY A 169 -0.62 -2.39 -15.97
CA GLY A 169 -0.67 -2.65 -14.54
C GLY A 169 -2.04 -3.03 -13.98
N CYS A 170 -3.13 -2.68 -14.69
CA CYS A 170 -4.50 -3.05 -14.28
C CYS A 170 -5.42 -3.17 -15.49
N HIS A 171 -6.67 -3.61 -15.26
CA HIS A 171 -7.66 -3.83 -16.32
C HIS A 171 -7.91 -2.59 -17.18
N SER A 172 -8.01 -1.40 -16.59
CA SER A 172 -8.24 -0.16 -17.34
C SER A 172 -7.02 0.25 -18.17
N TRP A 173 -5.80 0.00 -17.67
CA TRP A 173 -4.55 0.30 -18.34
C TRP A 173 -4.00 -0.85 -19.19
N ARG A 174 -4.82 -1.84 -19.55
CA ARG A 174 -4.39 -2.90 -20.46
C ARG A 174 -4.09 -2.34 -21.85
N THR A 175 -3.05 -2.83 -22.51
CA THR A 175 -2.56 -2.31 -23.79
C THR A 175 -3.53 -2.49 -24.95
N ASP A 176 -4.41 -3.51 -24.86
CA ASP A 176 -5.48 -3.78 -25.82
C ASP A 176 -6.82 -3.09 -25.48
N GLY A 177 -6.80 -2.18 -24.50
CA GLY A 177 -7.98 -1.51 -23.98
C GLY A 177 -8.20 -0.10 -24.52
N PRO A 178 -9.44 0.43 -24.36
CA PRO A 178 -9.79 1.73 -24.93
C PRO A 178 -9.05 2.90 -24.28
N VAL A 179 -8.71 2.80 -22.97
CA VAL A 179 -8.03 3.89 -22.28
C VAL A 179 -6.62 4.09 -22.82
N VAL A 180 -5.87 2.99 -23.02
CA VAL A 180 -4.53 3.09 -23.59
C VAL A 180 -4.58 3.52 -25.06
N ALA A 181 -5.56 3.03 -25.82
CA ALA A 181 -5.74 3.46 -27.21
C ALA A 181 -6.04 4.97 -27.35
N ASP A 182 -6.80 5.55 -26.40
CA ASP A 182 -7.13 6.98 -26.37
C ASP A 182 -5.97 7.83 -25.82
N LYS A 183 -5.43 7.47 -24.66
CA LYS A 183 -4.46 8.30 -23.93
C LYS A 183 -3.01 8.11 -24.38
N PHE A 184 -2.66 6.90 -24.80
CA PHE A 184 -1.29 6.50 -25.16
C PHE A 184 -1.29 5.58 -26.38
N PRO A 185 -1.77 6.05 -27.56
CA PRO A 185 -1.95 5.21 -28.75
C PRO A 185 -0.65 4.51 -29.21
N GLN A 186 0.50 5.13 -28.96
CA GLN A 186 1.82 4.57 -29.29
C GLN A 186 2.16 3.29 -28.49
N PHE A 187 1.47 3.03 -27.37
CA PHE A 187 1.64 1.82 -26.54
C PHE A 187 0.45 0.86 -26.61
N ALA A 188 -0.55 1.20 -27.45
CA ALA A 188 -1.71 0.33 -27.65
C ALA A 188 -1.35 -0.90 -28.49
N THR A 189 -1.91 -2.04 -28.14
CA THR A 189 -1.85 -3.27 -28.94
C THR A 189 -3.22 -3.55 -29.57
N LYS A 190 -3.24 -4.30 -30.67
CA LYS A 190 -4.53 -4.72 -31.25
C LYS A 190 -5.29 -5.60 -30.23
N PRO A 191 -6.62 -5.39 -30.09
CA PRO A 191 -7.41 -6.30 -29.24
C PRO A 191 -7.20 -7.74 -29.73
N ALA A 192 -6.98 -8.66 -28.76
CA ALA A 192 -7.02 -10.09 -29.08
C ALA A 192 -8.42 -10.41 -29.59
N ALA A 193 -8.52 -11.18 -30.69
CA ALA A 193 -9.80 -11.70 -31.14
C ALA A 193 -10.41 -12.48 -29.95
N ARG A 194 -11.60 -12.10 -29.53
CA ARG A 194 -12.34 -12.86 -28.52
C ARG A 194 -13.04 -13.99 -29.26
N ASP A 195 -12.60 -15.22 -29.02
CA ASP A 195 -13.32 -16.43 -29.39
C ASP A 195 -14.63 -16.54 -28.62
#